data_cf0df534ffafdb47004ae29eb6020b94
#
_entry.id   cf0df534ffafdb47004ae29eb6020b94
#
_cell.length_a   1.000
_cell.length_b   1.000
_cell.length_c   1.000
_cell.angle_alpha   90.00
_cell.angle_beta   90.00
_cell.angle_gamma   90.00
#
_symmetry.space_group_name_H-M   'P 1'
#
loop_
_entity.id
_entity.type
_entity.pdbx_description
1 polymer ?
#
loop_
_entity_poly.entity_id
_entity_poly.type
_entity_poly.pdbx_seq_one_letter_code
_entity_poly.pdbx_strand_id
1 'polypeptide(L)' 'MNTTELKGNWEEQKGKLKQKFAALTDNDLKYIEGKKEEMLGKLQIKLGKTKEQLHKIIDNL' A
#
# COMPACT_ATOMS: atom_id res chain seq x y z
N MET A 1 1.22 9.35 6.58
CA MET A 1 0.66 9.13 5.23
C MET A 1 -0.68 9.83 5.10
N ASN A 2 -0.89 10.43 3.97
CA ASN A 2 -2.12 11.15 3.69
C ASN A 2 -3.06 10.27 2.85
N THR A 3 -4.27 10.06 3.32
CA THR A 3 -5.26 9.25 2.62
C THR A 3 -5.58 9.82 1.24
N THR A 4 -5.56 11.14 1.11
CA THR A 4 -5.84 11.81 -0.15
C THR A 4 -4.79 11.47 -1.21
N GLU A 5 -3.53 11.44 -0.81
CA GLU A 5 -2.44 11.10 -1.72
C GLU A 5 -2.56 9.65 -2.19
N LEU A 6 -2.87 8.75 -1.27
CA LEU A 6 -3.05 7.35 -1.62
C LEU A 6 -4.17 7.19 -2.64
N LYS A 7 -5.29 7.88 -2.42
CA LYS A 7 -6.45 7.81 -3.29
C LYS A 7 -6.19 8.43 -4.66
N GLY A 8 -5.46 9.56 -4.70
CA GLY A 8 -5.26 10.32 -5.93
C GLY A 8 -4.40 9.63 -6.96
N ASN A 9 -3.38 8.90 -6.51
CA ASN A 9 -2.40 8.27 -7.42
C ASN A 9 -2.29 6.77 -7.20
N TRP A 10 -3.39 6.13 -6.80
CA TRP A 10 -3.32 4.74 -6.38
C TRP A 10 -2.83 3.79 -7.46
N GLU A 11 -3.29 3.94 -8.69
CA GLU A 11 -2.87 3.04 -9.77
C GLU A 11 -1.36 3.08 -10.00
N GLU A 12 -0.79 4.27 -9.95
CA GLU A 12 0.65 4.46 -10.10
C GLU A 12 1.39 3.88 -8.91
N GLN A 13 0.92 4.18 -7.71
CA GLN A 13 1.53 3.69 -6.48
C GLN A 13 1.47 2.17 -6.40
N LYS A 14 0.36 1.59 -6.84
CA LYS A 14 0.18 0.14 -6.87
C LYS A 14 1.23 -0.51 -7.76
N GLY A 15 1.45 0.04 -8.94
CA GLY A 15 2.45 -0.48 -9.85
C GLY A 15 3.85 -0.42 -9.25
N LYS A 16 4.18 0.70 -8.61
CA LYS A 16 5.49 0.87 -7.98
C LYS A 16 5.68 -0.09 -6.80
N LEU A 17 4.63 -0.29 -6.02
CA LEU A 17 4.70 -1.25 -4.90
C LEU A 17 4.94 -2.67 -5.38
N LYS A 18 4.31 -3.06 -6.47
CA LYS A 18 4.50 -4.40 -7.04
C LYS A 18 5.92 -4.59 -7.54
N GLN A 19 6.54 -3.54 -8.07
CA GLN A 19 7.93 -3.58 -8.49
C GLN A 19 8.88 -3.66 -7.29
N LYS A 20 8.56 -2.92 -6.24
CA LYS A 20 9.40 -2.89 -5.04
C LYS A 20 9.29 -4.17 -4.23
N PHE A 21 8.11 -4.73 -4.17
CA PHE A 21 7.84 -5.97 -3.41
C PHE A 21 7.17 -6.97 -4.33
N ALA A 22 7.98 -7.83 -4.93
CA ALA A 22 7.49 -8.82 -5.90
C ALA A 22 6.46 -9.78 -5.31
N ALA A 23 6.44 -9.92 -3.98
CA ALA A 23 5.47 -10.78 -3.30
C ALA A 23 4.06 -10.23 -3.33
N LEU A 24 3.89 -8.93 -3.63
CA LEU A 24 2.57 -8.31 -3.64
C LEU A 24 1.83 -8.60 -4.93
N THR A 25 0.55 -8.94 -4.78
CA THR A 25 -0.34 -9.20 -5.91
C THR A 25 -1.41 -8.12 -5.99
N ASP A 26 -2.16 -8.09 -7.09
CA ASP A 26 -3.28 -7.16 -7.22
C ASP A 26 -4.29 -7.34 -6.09
N ASN A 27 -4.49 -8.58 -5.65
CA ASN A 27 -5.43 -8.86 -4.58
C ASN A 27 -4.96 -8.23 -3.26
N ASP A 28 -3.66 -8.25 -2.99
CA ASP A 28 -3.10 -7.65 -1.79
C ASP A 28 -3.24 -6.13 -1.80
N LEU A 29 -3.19 -5.54 -2.98
CA LEU A 29 -3.22 -4.09 -3.17
C LEU A 29 -4.60 -3.57 -3.58
N LYS A 30 -5.62 -4.36 -3.34
CA LYS A 30 -6.97 -3.95 -3.68
C LYS A 30 -7.43 -2.88 -2.70
N TYR A 31 -7.45 -1.65 -3.17
CA TYR A 31 -7.88 -0.51 -2.36
C TYR A 31 -9.31 -0.14 -2.74
N ILE A 32 -10.18 -0.15 -1.75
CA ILE A 32 -11.54 0.32 -1.91
C ILE A 32 -11.70 1.47 -0.92
N GLU A 33 -12.24 2.58 -1.35
CA GLU A 33 -12.42 3.74 -0.50
C GLU A 33 -13.12 3.33 0.80
N GLY A 34 -12.56 3.74 1.93
CA GLY A 34 -13.05 3.36 3.25
C GLY A 34 -12.44 2.09 3.80
N LYS A 35 -11.63 1.37 3.02
CA LYS A 35 -11.00 0.12 3.48
C LYS A 35 -9.48 0.17 3.44
N LYS A 36 -8.93 1.35 3.44
CA LYS A 36 -7.48 1.54 3.42
C LYS A 36 -6.79 0.82 4.58
N GLU A 37 -7.35 0.91 5.77
CA GLU A 37 -6.75 0.30 6.95
C GLU A 37 -6.70 -1.22 6.84
N GLU A 38 -7.73 -1.82 6.26
CA GLU A 38 -7.77 -3.26 6.05
C GLU A 38 -6.67 -3.69 5.08
N MET A 39 -6.50 -2.95 4.00
CA MET A 39 -5.44 -3.21 3.04
C MET A 39 -4.06 -3.10 3.70
N LEU A 40 -3.83 -2.03 4.46
CA LEU A 40 -2.57 -1.84 5.15
C LEU A 40 -2.29 -2.95 6.16
N GLY A 41 -3.33 -3.43 6.84
CA GLY A 41 -3.20 -4.56 7.75
C GLY A 41 -2.70 -5.82 7.05
N LYS A 42 -3.22 -6.10 5.87
CA LYS A 42 -2.76 -7.25 5.08
C LYS A 42 -1.31 -7.08 4.66
N LEU A 43 -0.93 -5.88 4.26
CA LEU A 43 0.45 -5.60 3.85
C LEU A 43 1.42 -5.73 5.02
N GLN A 44 1.01 -5.33 6.21
CA GLN A 44 1.83 -5.48 7.41
C GLN A 44 2.18 -6.95 7.64
N ILE A 45 1.20 -7.81 7.54
CA ILE A 45 1.40 -9.24 7.75
C ILE A 45 2.28 -9.83 6.65
N LYS A 46 1.96 -9.52 5.41
CA LYS A 46 2.67 -10.11 4.28
C LYS A 46 4.13 -9.66 4.18
N LEU A 47 4.38 -8.40 4.47
CA LEU A 47 5.73 -7.84 4.35
C LEU A 47 6.50 -7.81 5.66
N GLY A 48 5.86 -8.13 6.76
CA GLY A 48 6.50 -8.08 8.07
C GLY A 48 6.92 -6.68 8.47
N LYS A 49 6.15 -5.67 8.07
CA LYS A 49 6.46 -4.28 8.34
C LYS A 49 5.39 -3.63 9.20
N THR A 50 5.81 -2.58 9.92
CA THR A 50 4.85 -1.81 10.71
C THR A 50 4.08 -0.86 9.81
N LYS A 51 2.97 -0.36 10.31
CA LYS A 51 2.17 0.62 9.59
C LYS A 51 2.98 1.88 9.26
N GLU A 52 3.79 2.34 10.22
CA GLU A 52 4.66 3.49 10.00
C GLU A 52 5.67 3.25 8.88
N GLN A 53 6.24 2.05 8.84
CA GLN A 53 7.18 1.70 7.78
C GLN A 53 6.50 1.70 6.43
N LEU A 54 5.27 1.18 6.36
CA LEU A 54 4.49 1.19 5.13
C LEU A 54 4.17 2.61 4.67
N HIS A 55 3.82 3.48 5.62
CA HIS A 55 3.55 4.88 5.29
C HIS A 55 4.77 5.55 4.67
N LYS A 56 5.94 5.31 5.24
CA LYS A 56 7.18 5.86 4.70
C LYS A 56 7.49 5.34 3.30
N ILE A 57 7.26 4.04 3.10
CA ILE A 57 7.51 3.43 1.80
C ILE A 57 6.60 4.05 0.74
N ILE A 58 5.32 4.16 1.06
CA ILE A 58 4.34 4.72 0.13
C ILE A 58 4.63 6.19 -0.16
N ASP A 59 5.00 6.95 0.86
CA ASP A 59 5.31 8.38 0.69
C ASP A 59 6.54 8.61 -0.18
N ASN A 60 7.42 7.63 -0.27
CA ASN A 60 8.68 7.76 -1.04
C ASN A 60 8.65 7.02 -2.39
N LEU A 61 7.50 6.61 -2.84
CA LEU A 61 7.40 5.93 -4.14
C LEU A 61 7.69 6.84 -5.35
#